data_917b9b4b9ca2a697479ce189a1194688
#
_entry.id   917b9b4b9ca2a697479ce189a1194688
#
_cell.length_a   1.000
_cell.length_b   1.000
_cell.length_c   1.000
_cell.angle_alpha   90.00
_cell.angle_beta   90.00
_cell.angle_gamma   90.00
#
_symmetry.space_group_name_H-M   'P 1'
#
loop_
_entity.id
_entity.type
_entity.pdbx_description
1 polymer ?
#
loop_
_entity_poly.entity_id
_entity_poly.type
_entity_poly.pdbx_seq_one_letter_code
_entity_poly.pdbx_strand_id
1 'polypeptide(L)'
;MTPRYETHPSTTYAELIDRAGPAGERHATTLSLSLDMQTAARQIRTAGGGIRGAAAVLRQEMSTLIAALRSADLAPSSWLTCGEIAVILRSAYDPAVAATLERHGELGQSLATAGPVAVNESWSRLRTDSAFHAVLWISEWPRSMVYPGFLAPVLLSTGIQRSFSLLCTPMRSDQAARDIRKKKTEYISDAAQRQRIGQIEDASQTAEFQDVLQQEADLTAGHGVLRYTGLISVSARTADDLDAAVAAIEQAAIQASCETRLLVGQQAQAFTAAALPLCRLV
;
A
#
# COMPACT_ATOMS: atom_id res chain seq x y z
N MET A 1 21.29 -27.27 -33.98
CA MET A 1 20.48 -28.13 -33.09
C MET A 1 20.41 -27.43 -31.74
N THR A 2 19.37 -26.60 -31.54
CA THR A 2 19.21 -25.77 -30.35
C THR A 2 18.36 -26.58 -29.34
N PRO A 3 18.80 -26.75 -28.09
CA PRO A 3 17.98 -27.48 -27.12
C PRO A 3 16.75 -26.65 -26.78
N ARG A 4 15.57 -27.18 -27.05
CA ARG A 4 14.31 -26.70 -26.52
C ARG A 4 14.31 -27.00 -25.02
N TYR A 5 14.44 -25.97 -24.20
CA TYR A 5 14.05 -26.05 -22.80
C TYR A 5 12.51 -25.99 -22.76
N GLU A 6 11.89 -27.13 -22.65
CA GLU A 6 10.49 -27.23 -22.22
C GLU A 6 10.48 -26.90 -20.72
N THR A 7 10.19 -25.67 -20.38
CA THR A 7 9.86 -25.26 -19.01
C THR A 7 8.40 -25.64 -18.74
N HIS A 8 8.11 -26.92 -18.61
CA HIS A 8 7.01 -27.32 -17.75
C HIS A 8 7.47 -27.13 -16.31
N PRO A 9 6.76 -26.31 -15.46
CA PRO A 9 6.95 -26.44 -14.03
C PRO A 9 6.69 -27.90 -13.75
N SER A 10 7.73 -28.60 -13.32
CA SER A 10 7.64 -30.03 -13.08
C SER A 10 6.44 -30.26 -12.17
N THR A 11 5.59 -31.22 -12.48
CA THR A 11 4.50 -31.70 -11.61
C THR A 11 4.99 -31.86 -10.17
N THR A 12 6.24 -32.24 -10.00
CA THR A 12 6.99 -32.34 -8.74
C THR A 12 7.04 -31.02 -7.95
N TYR A 13 7.16 -29.84 -8.62
CA TYR A 13 7.20 -28.56 -7.92
C TYR A 13 5.81 -28.14 -7.43
N ALA A 14 4.77 -28.36 -8.24
CA ALA A 14 3.39 -28.16 -7.84
C ALA A 14 3.00 -29.11 -6.70
N GLU A 15 3.42 -30.39 -6.76
CA GLU A 15 3.22 -31.38 -5.70
C GLU A 15 4.00 -31.03 -4.41
N LEU A 16 5.18 -30.42 -4.52
CA LEU A 16 5.91 -29.93 -3.35
C LEU A 16 5.21 -28.75 -2.68
N ILE A 17 4.66 -27.82 -3.47
CA ILE A 17 3.87 -26.70 -2.95
C ILE A 17 2.60 -27.21 -2.28
N ASP A 18 1.90 -28.17 -2.90
CA ASP A 18 0.70 -28.80 -2.32
C ASP A 18 1.02 -29.59 -1.04
N ARG A 19 2.15 -30.27 -0.99
CA ARG A 19 2.62 -31.00 0.20
C ARG A 19 3.14 -30.08 1.30
N ALA A 20 3.74 -28.93 0.96
CA ALA A 20 4.14 -27.93 1.94
C ALA A 20 2.92 -27.38 2.69
N GLY A 21 1.72 -27.51 2.08
CA GLY A 21 0.45 -27.15 2.69
C GLY A 21 0.43 -25.68 3.14
N PRO A 22 -0.26 -25.37 4.26
CA PRO A 22 -0.38 -24.01 4.77
C PRO A 22 0.92 -23.41 5.34
N ALA A 23 2.02 -24.17 5.35
CA ALA A 23 3.33 -23.69 5.81
C ALA A 23 4.10 -22.91 4.71
N GLY A 24 3.66 -22.94 3.46
CA GLY A 24 4.24 -22.13 2.39
C GLY A 24 3.82 -20.67 2.52
N GLU A 25 4.77 -19.75 2.55
CA GLU A 25 4.47 -18.32 2.50
C GLU A 25 3.96 -17.96 1.09
N ARG A 26 2.77 -17.38 1.02
CA ARG A 26 2.20 -16.86 -0.22
C ARG A 26 2.31 -15.34 -0.26
N HIS A 27 2.78 -14.86 -1.38
CA HIS A 27 2.79 -13.44 -1.69
C HIS A 27 1.74 -13.16 -2.76
N ALA A 28 0.80 -12.27 -2.44
CA ALA A 28 -0.20 -11.80 -3.39
C ALA A 28 -0.10 -10.27 -3.51
N THR A 29 -0.17 -9.77 -4.72
CA THR A 29 -0.23 -8.33 -4.97
C THR A 29 -1.62 -7.97 -5.46
N THR A 30 -2.28 -7.07 -4.77
CA THR A 30 -3.61 -6.56 -5.14
C THR A 30 -3.49 -5.08 -5.51
N LEU A 31 -4.01 -4.72 -6.68
CA LEU A 31 -4.13 -3.33 -7.10
C LEU A 31 -5.57 -2.89 -6.93
N SER A 32 -5.78 -1.81 -6.18
CA SER A 32 -7.11 -1.25 -5.93
C SER A 32 -7.24 0.15 -6.53
N LEU A 33 -8.40 0.43 -7.12
CA LEU A 33 -8.73 1.74 -7.68
C LEU A 33 -9.93 2.32 -6.94
N SER A 34 -9.79 3.52 -6.39
CA SER A 34 -10.86 4.26 -5.74
C SER A 34 -11.18 5.53 -6.52
N LEU A 35 -12.47 5.80 -6.69
CA LEU A 35 -12.97 7.01 -7.32
C LEU A 35 -13.48 7.98 -6.25
N ASP A 36 -12.87 9.16 -6.15
CA ASP A 36 -13.43 10.24 -5.32
C ASP A 36 -14.66 10.83 -6.00
N MET A 37 -15.81 10.57 -5.40
CA MET A 37 -17.11 10.98 -5.91
C MET A 37 -17.27 12.51 -6.00
N GLN A 38 -16.59 13.27 -5.12
CA GLN A 38 -16.66 14.74 -5.14
C GLN A 38 -15.86 15.31 -6.29
N THR A 39 -14.64 14.84 -6.46
CA THR A 39 -13.75 15.26 -7.57
C THR A 39 -14.34 14.84 -8.93
N ALA A 40 -14.92 13.64 -9.02
CA ALA A 40 -15.55 13.11 -10.23
C ALA A 40 -17.00 13.58 -10.46
N ALA A 41 -17.57 14.42 -9.58
CA ALA A 41 -18.99 14.77 -9.61
C ALA A 41 -19.50 15.30 -10.96
N ARG A 42 -18.67 16.07 -11.68
CA ARG A 42 -19.02 16.57 -13.02
C ARG A 42 -19.11 15.42 -14.03
N GLN A 43 -18.11 14.55 -14.08
CA GLN A 43 -18.06 13.40 -14.98
C GLN A 43 -19.22 12.44 -14.69
N ILE A 44 -19.51 12.18 -13.42
CA ILE A 44 -20.61 11.32 -12.97
C ILE A 44 -21.95 11.87 -13.45
N ARG A 45 -22.18 13.18 -13.33
CA ARG A 45 -23.41 13.83 -13.84
C ARG A 45 -23.54 13.70 -15.35
N THR A 46 -22.44 13.91 -16.08
CA THR A 46 -22.44 13.79 -17.56
C THR A 46 -22.70 12.35 -18.00
N ALA A 47 -22.25 11.35 -17.20
CA ALA A 47 -22.44 9.93 -17.46
C ALA A 47 -23.81 9.37 -17.01
N GLY A 48 -24.77 10.24 -16.68
CA GLY A 48 -26.13 9.87 -16.30
C GLY A 48 -26.44 10.00 -14.81
N GLY A 49 -25.49 10.46 -13.99
CA GLY A 49 -25.68 10.73 -12.57
C GLY A 49 -25.83 9.49 -11.68
N GLY A 50 -25.87 9.70 -10.37
CA GLY A 50 -26.07 8.65 -9.37
C GLY A 50 -25.08 7.48 -9.47
N ILE A 51 -25.48 6.32 -8.98
CA ILE A 51 -24.66 5.09 -8.96
C ILE A 51 -24.33 4.63 -10.39
N ARG A 52 -25.25 4.78 -11.34
CA ARG A 52 -25.01 4.37 -12.73
C ARG A 52 -23.94 5.22 -13.39
N GLY A 53 -23.99 6.53 -13.20
CA GLY A 53 -22.95 7.44 -13.69
C GLY A 53 -21.60 7.18 -13.04
N ALA A 54 -21.57 6.95 -11.72
CA ALA A 54 -20.34 6.59 -11.01
C ALA A 54 -19.73 5.28 -11.52
N ALA A 55 -20.57 4.25 -11.73
CA ALA A 55 -20.11 2.97 -12.29
C ALA A 55 -19.61 3.10 -13.73
N ALA A 56 -20.16 4.00 -14.53
CA ALA A 56 -19.70 4.26 -15.89
C ALA A 56 -18.31 4.93 -15.88
N VAL A 57 -18.13 5.96 -15.04
CA VAL A 57 -16.84 6.63 -14.87
C VAL A 57 -15.80 5.66 -14.34
N LEU A 58 -16.12 4.87 -13.30
CA LEU A 58 -15.19 3.89 -12.74
C LEU A 58 -14.73 2.87 -13.80
N ARG A 59 -15.66 2.35 -14.61
CA ARG A 59 -15.29 1.41 -15.70
C ARG A 59 -14.35 2.03 -16.72
N GLN A 60 -14.50 3.31 -17.01
CA GLN A 60 -13.59 4.01 -17.90
C GLN A 60 -12.20 4.16 -17.28
N GLU A 61 -12.12 4.54 -16.01
CA GLU A 61 -10.85 4.64 -15.28
C GLU A 61 -10.16 3.27 -15.16
N MET A 62 -10.93 2.19 -14.93
CA MET A 62 -10.44 0.82 -14.94
C MET A 62 -9.78 0.46 -16.28
N SER A 63 -10.43 0.81 -17.39
CA SER A 63 -9.89 0.55 -18.74
C SER A 63 -8.61 1.34 -18.99
N THR A 64 -8.57 2.60 -18.56
CA THR A 64 -7.38 3.46 -18.66
C THR A 64 -6.22 2.91 -17.85
N LEU A 65 -6.49 2.45 -16.62
CA LEU A 65 -5.48 1.84 -15.76
C LEU A 65 -4.91 0.56 -16.37
N ILE A 66 -5.76 -0.32 -16.91
CA ILE A 66 -5.30 -1.56 -17.58
C ILE A 66 -4.42 -1.21 -18.77
N ALA A 67 -4.81 -0.22 -19.58
CA ALA A 67 -4.01 0.21 -20.74
C ALA A 67 -2.63 0.76 -20.28
N ALA A 68 -2.59 1.56 -19.22
CA ALA A 68 -1.36 2.08 -18.65
C ALA A 68 -0.45 0.97 -18.09
N LEU A 69 -1.02 -0.01 -17.37
CA LEU A 69 -0.27 -1.17 -16.87
C LEU A 69 0.35 -1.99 -18.01
N ARG A 70 -0.42 -2.24 -19.06
CA ARG A 70 0.09 -2.94 -20.26
C ARG A 70 1.20 -2.18 -20.96
N SER A 71 1.12 -0.85 -21.02
CA SER A 71 2.20 -0.02 -21.61
C SER A 71 3.47 -0.03 -20.74
N ALA A 72 3.36 -0.39 -19.47
CA ALA A 72 4.48 -0.60 -18.54
C ALA A 72 4.93 -2.07 -18.44
N ASP A 73 4.55 -2.91 -19.42
CA ASP A 73 4.83 -4.36 -19.44
C ASP A 73 4.29 -5.13 -18.22
N LEU A 74 3.27 -4.59 -17.58
CA LEU A 74 2.56 -5.26 -16.48
C LEU A 74 1.30 -5.92 -17.01
N ALA A 75 1.13 -7.21 -16.74
CA ALA A 75 -0.05 -7.98 -17.11
C ALA A 75 -0.92 -8.21 -15.87
N PRO A 76 -1.90 -7.34 -15.58
CA PRO A 76 -2.84 -7.59 -14.50
C PRO A 76 -3.67 -8.83 -14.84
N SER A 77 -3.98 -9.62 -13.81
CA SER A 77 -4.95 -10.72 -13.94
C SER A 77 -6.37 -10.17 -14.12
N SER A 78 -7.38 -10.99 -13.88
CA SER A 78 -8.78 -10.54 -13.89
C SER A 78 -9.09 -9.60 -12.73
N TRP A 79 -10.17 -8.86 -12.85
CA TRP A 79 -10.77 -8.15 -11.72
C TRP A 79 -11.35 -9.17 -10.73
N LEU A 80 -11.14 -8.89 -9.44
CA LEU A 80 -11.64 -9.73 -8.38
C LEU A 80 -13.18 -9.70 -8.34
N THR A 81 -13.77 -10.86 -8.12
CA THR A 81 -15.19 -11.01 -7.80
C THR A 81 -15.50 -10.57 -6.37
N CYS A 82 -16.78 -10.39 -6.05
CA CYS A 82 -17.19 -10.11 -4.68
C CYS A 82 -16.81 -11.22 -3.71
N GLY A 83 -16.81 -12.49 -4.14
CA GLY A 83 -16.40 -13.63 -3.34
C GLY A 83 -14.91 -13.62 -3.05
N GLU A 84 -14.06 -13.37 -4.06
CA GLU A 84 -12.61 -13.25 -3.89
C GLU A 84 -12.25 -12.08 -2.96
N ILE A 85 -12.92 -10.93 -3.09
CA ILE A 85 -12.75 -9.80 -2.15
C ILE A 85 -13.15 -10.23 -0.74
N ALA A 86 -14.26 -10.94 -0.57
CA ALA A 86 -14.71 -11.43 0.73
C ALA A 86 -13.68 -12.37 1.38
N VAL A 87 -13.04 -13.25 0.60
CA VAL A 87 -11.95 -14.11 1.07
C VAL A 87 -10.76 -13.29 1.54
N ILE A 88 -10.33 -12.28 0.77
CA ILE A 88 -9.23 -11.39 1.16
C ILE A 88 -9.54 -10.66 2.46
N LEU A 89 -10.73 -10.06 2.57
CA LEU A 89 -11.15 -9.35 3.77
C LEU A 89 -11.19 -10.28 4.99
N ARG A 90 -11.81 -11.45 4.85
CA ARG A 90 -11.90 -12.42 5.94
C ARG A 90 -10.52 -12.91 6.37
N SER A 91 -9.64 -13.22 5.42
CA SER A 91 -8.26 -13.66 5.70
C SER A 91 -7.42 -12.59 6.39
N ALA A 92 -7.67 -11.30 6.11
CA ALA A 92 -6.99 -10.21 6.77
C ALA A 92 -7.41 -10.09 8.24
N TYR A 93 -8.71 -10.21 8.54
CA TYR A 93 -9.22 -10.13 9.91
C TYR A 93 -8.98 -11.41 10.72
N ASP A 94 -8.97 -12.56 10.05
CA ASP A 94 -8.78 -13.88 10.69
C ASP A 94 -7.76 -14.70 9.89
N PRO A 95 -6.48 -14.44 10.11
CA PRO A 95 -5.41 -15.16 9.40
C PRO A 95 -5.42 -16.67 9.60
N ALA A 96 -6.00 -17.15 10.69
CA ALA A 96 -6.06 -18.60 10.95
C ALA A 96 -6.92 -19.36 9.94
N VAL A 97 -7.91 -18.70 9.33
CA VAL A 97 -8.79 -19.32 8.33
C VAL A 97 -8.29 -19.15 6.90
N ALA A 98 -7.27 -18.32 6.68
CA ALA A 98 -6.78 -17.97 5.35
C ALA A 98 -6.49 -19.21 4.48
N ALA A 99 -5.69 -20.14 4.98
CA ALA A 99 -5.33 -21.36 4.27
C ALA A 99 -6.54 -22.27 3.94
N THR A 100 -7.58 -22.23 4.77
CA THR A 100 -8.81 -22.99 4.53
C THR A 100 -9.66 -22.33 3.45
N LEU A 101 -9.82 -21.01 3.52
CA LEU A 101 -10.55 -20.24 2.52
C LEU A 101 -9.90 -20.34 1.14
N GLU A 102 -8.59 -20.28 1.08
CA GLU A 102 -7.85 -20.46 -0.18
C GLU A 102 -8.04 -21.84 -0.82
N ARG A 103 -8.05 -22.90 0.00
CA ARG A 103 -8.26 -24.28 -0.49
C ARG A 103 -9.68 -24.52 -0.98
N HIS A 104 -10.66 -23.95 -0.32
CA HIS A 104 -12.07 -24.14 -0.63
C HIS A 104 -12.64 -23.07 -1.56
N GLY A 105 -11.83 -22.08 -1.93
CA GLY A 105 -12.23 -20.98 -2.79
C GLY A 105 -13.29 -20.07 -2.15
N GLU A 106 -14.16 -19.54 -2.99
CA GLU A 106 -15.20 -18.58 -2.57
C GLU A 106 -16.41 -19.22 -1.86
N LEU A 107 -16.40 -20.51 -1.60
CA LEU A 107 -17.56 -21.24 -1.08
C LEU A 107 -18.07 -20.60 0.23
N GLY A 108 -19.28 -20.08 0.19
CA GLY A 108 -19.96 -19.51 1.35
C GLY A 108 -19.46 -18.15 1.80
N GLN A 109 -18.56 -17.50 1.06
CA GLN A 109 -18.08 -16.17 1.40
C GLN A 109 -18.96 -15.07 0.81
N SER A 110 -19.37 -14.15 1.64
CA SER A 110 -20.15 -12.97 1.27
C SER A 110 -19.48 -11.73 1.85
N LEU A 111 -19.52 -10.60 1.14
CA LEU A 111 -19.04 -9.33 1.67
C LEU A 111 -19.73 -8.94 2.98
N ALA A 112 -21.00 -9.33 3.16
CA ALA A 112 -21.75 -9.05 4.39
C ALA A 112 -21.21 -9.82 5.62
N THR A 113 -20.54 -10.95 5.41
CA THR A 113 -19.98 -11.82 6.48
C THR A 113 -18.46 -11.84 6.50
N ALA A 114 -17.81 -11.09 5.62
CA ALA A 114 -16.36 -11.03 5.52
C ALA A 114 -15.68 -10.24 6.64
N GLY A 115 -16.42 -9.40 7.37
CA GLY A 115 -15.92 -8.64 8.51
C GLY A 115 -15.62 -9.54 9.72
N PRO A 116 -14.92 -8.98 10.74
CA PRO A 116 -14.63 -9.69 11.98
C PRO A 116 -15.91 -9.88 12.81
N VAL A 117 -16.00 -10.99 13.54
CA VAL A 117 -17.09 -11.26 14.48
C VAL A 117 -16.90 -10.46 15.77
N ALA A 118 -15.66 -10.31 16.20
CA ALA A 118 -15.29 -9.57 17.41
C ALA A 118 -14.13 -8.63 17.12
N VAL A 119 -14.22 -7.41 17.66
CA VAL A 119 -13.17 -6.41 17.56
C VAL A 119 -12.92 -5.80 18.93
N ASN A 120 -11.65 -5.73 19.34
CA ASN A 120 -11.23 -5.01 20.52
C ASN A 120 -10.05 -4.11 20.14
N GLU A 121 -10.23 -2.81 20.29
CA GLU A 121 -9.22 -1.81 19.97
C GLU A 121 -8.55 -1.33 21.25
N SER A 122 -7.24 -1.33 21.27
CA SER A 122 -6.41 -0.72 22.31
C SER A 122 -5.55 0.40 21.73
N TRP A 123 -4.77 1.07 22.55
CA TRP A 123 -3.95 2.21 22.11
C TRP A 123 -2.99 1.86 20.97
N SER A 124 -2.33 0.71 21.01
CA SER A 124 -1.29 0.30 20.05
C SER A 124 -1.61 -0.96 19.27
N ARG A 125 -2.76 -1.60 19.51
CA ARG A 125 -3.11 -2.89 18.94
C ARG A 125 -4.59 -2.99 18.64
N LEU A 126 -4.90 -3.71 17.56
CA LEU A 126 -6.24 -4.17 17.24
C LEU A 126 -6.28 -5.68 17.46
N ARG A 127 -7.29 -6.17 18.15
CA ARG A 127 -7.59 -7.61 18.23
C ARG A 127 -8.86 -7.87 17.42
N THR A 128 -8.78 -8.83 16.52
CA THR A 128 -9.93 -9.36 15.80
C THR A 128 -9.95 -10.88 15.96
N ASP A 129 -11.11 -11.49 15.99
CA ASP A 129 -11.31 -12.95 16.03
C ASP A 129 -10.12 -13.75 16.62
N SER A 130 -9.21 -14.25 15.77
CA SER A 130 -8.09 -15.12 16.15
C SER A 130 -6.72 -14.41 16.21
N ALA A 131 -6.64 -13.09 15.92
CA ALA A 131 -5.36 -12.41 15.77
C ALA A 131 -5.28 -11.04 16.44
N PHE A 132 -4.05 -10.65 16.72
CA PHE A 132 -3.65 -9.30 17.10
C PHE A 132 -2.98 -8.64 15.89
N HIS A 133 -3.22 -7.35 15.72
CA HIS A 133 -2.70 -6.55 14.60
C HIS A 133 -2.08 -5.26 15.12
N ALA A 134 -1.04 -4.81 14.44
CA ALA A 134 -0.45 -3.49 14.61
C ALA A 134 -0.14 -2.90 13.24
N VAL A 135 -0.10 -1.58 13.13
CA VAL A 135 0.19 -0.90 11.87
C VAL A 135 1.34 0.05 12.04
N LEU A 136 2.34 -0.10 11.18
CA LEU A 136 3.48 0.80 11.05
C LEU A 136 3.25 1.72 9.85
N TRP A 137 3.52 2.98 10.01
CA TRP A 137 3.60 3.96 8.94
C TRP A 137 5.07 4.19 8.56
N ILE A 138 5.38 4.17 7.27
CA ILE A 138 6.69 4.59 6.78
C ILE A 138 6.73 6.11 6.83
N SER A 139 7.37 6.64 7.87
CA SER A 139 7.48 8.08 8.11
C SER A 139 8.53 8.73 7.21
N GLU A 140 9.62 8.03 6.91
CA GLU A 140 10.66 8.49 6.00
C GLU A 140 11.07 7.38 5.03
N TRP A 141 11.17 7.76 3.77
CA TRP A 141 11.69 6.92 2.68
C TRP A 141 13.18 7.21 2.47
N PRO A 142 13.93 6.28 1.82
CA PRO A 142 15.33 6.51 1.49
C PRO A 142 15.50 7.83 0.73
N ARG A 143 16.43 8.66 1.19
CA ARG A 143 16.76 9.94 0.53
C ARG A 143 17.76 9.77 -0.60
N SER A 144 18.49 8.66 -0.63
CA SER A 144 19.41 8.30 -1.70
C SER A 144 18.72 7.45 -2.76
N MET A 145 19.35 7.37 -3.93
CA MET A 145 18.90 6.48 -4.99
C MET A 145 18.88 5.03 -4.48
N VAL A 146 17.77 4.35 -4.69
CA VAL A 146 17.59 2.94 -4.32
C VAL A 146 17.54 2.07 -5.55
N TYR A 147 17.95 0.81 -5.38
CA TYR A 147 17.86 -0.20 -6.44
C TYR A 147 16.52 -0.95 -6.35
N PRO A 148 16.04 -1.54 -7.46
CA PRO A 148 14.90 -2.44 -7.43
C PRO A 148 15.08 -3.52 -6.37
N GLY A 149 14.04 -3.75 -5.57
CA GLY A 149 14.09 -4.73 -4.47
C GLY A 149 14.61 -4.19 -3.13
N PHE A 150 14.86 -2.89 -2.97
CA PHE A 150 15.30 -2.33 -1.68
C PHE A 150 14.34 -2.63 -0.51
N LEU A 151 13.05 -2.82 -0.79
CA LEU A 151 12.04 -3.23 0.19
C LEU A 151 12.03 -4.74 0.46
N ALA A 152 12.88 -5.55 -0.18
CA ALA A 152 12.90 -6.99 0.01
C ALA A 152 13.04 -7.40 1.50
N PRO A 153 13.85 -6.76 2.36
CA PRO A 153 13.89 -7.09 3.77
C PRO A 153 12.52 -6.98 4.46
N VAL A 154 11.70 -5.99 4.09
CA VAL A 154 10.35 -5.82 4.63
C VAL A 154 9.36 -6.78 3.98
N LEU A 155 9.39 -6.91 2.66
CA LEU A 155 8.40 -7.68 1.89
C LEU A 155 8.62 -9.19 1.99
N LEU A 156 9.87 -9.65 2.18
CA LEU A 156 10.23 -11.06 2.12
C LEU A 156 10.70 -11.63 3.46
N SER A 157 10.47 -10.93 4.59
CA SER A 157 10.74 -11.48 5.93
C SER A 157 9.95 -12.75 6.15
N THR A 158 10.60 -13.84 6.51
CA THR A 158 9.96 -15.14 6.69
C THR A 158 9.28 -15.26 8.05
N GLY A 159 8.17 -16.03 8.13
CA GLY A 159 7.48 -16.32 9.38
C GLY A 159 6.66 -15.16 9.96
N ILE A 160 6.57 -14.02 9.29
CA ILE A 160 5.80 -12.85 9.75
C ILE A 160 4.64 -12.62 8.79
N GLN A 161 3.42 -12.70 9.30
CA GLN A 161 2.23 -12.34 8.53
C GLN A 161 2.09 -10.83 8.47
N ARG A 162 2.10 -10.28 7.27
CA ARG A 162 2.05 -8.84 7.02
C ARG A 162 1.35 -8.48 5.73
N SER A 163 0.90 -7.24 5.65
CA SER A 163 0.50 -6.59 4.41
C SER A 163 1.27 -5.28 4.26
N PHE A 164 1.82 -5.04 3.08
CA PHE A 164 2.41 -3.77 2.72
C PHE A 164 1.46 -3.05 1.77
N SER A 165 1.03 -1.85 2.12
CA SER A 165 0.15 -1.03 1.31
C SER A 165 0.80 0.29 0.94
N LEU A 166 0.82 0.58 -0.36
CA LEU A 166 1.23 1.87 -0.89
C LEU A 166 -0.02 2.59 -1.42
N LEU A 167 -0.47 3.60 -0.69
CA LEU A 167 -1.62 4.42 -1.08
C LEU A 167 -1.12 5.60 -1.90
N CYS A 168 -1.49 5.64 -3.17
CA CYS A 168 -1.06 6.69 -4.11
C CYS A 168 -2.25 7.56 -4.49
N THR A 169 -2.11 8.88 -4.36
CA THR A 169 -3.11 9.85 -4.80
C THR A 169 -2.50 10.76 -5.84
N PRO A 170 -2.93 10.68 -7.11
CA PRO A 170 -2.50 11.61 -8.14
C PRO A 170 -2.95 13.04 -7.79
N MET A 171 -2.05 14.00 -7.91
CA MET A 171 -2.35 15.41 -7.70
C MET A 171 -2.62 16.10 -9.03
N ARG A 172 -3.57 17.03 -9.03
CA ARG A 172 -3.79 17.89 -10.20
C ARG A 172 -2.60 18.82 -10.37
N SER A 173 -2.17 19.04 -11.60
CA SER A 173 -0.99 19.86 -11.90
C SER A 173 -1.08 21.29 -11.33
N ASP A 174 -2.28 21.88 -11.35
CA ASP A 174 -2.52 23.22 -10.78
C ASP A 174 -2.38 23.25 -9.23
N GLN A 175 -2.79 22.18 -8.56
CA GLN A 175 -2.62 22.02 -7.12
C GLN A 175 -1.15 21.74 -6.77
N ALA A 176 -0.53 20.83 -7.50
CA ALA A 176 0.89 20.52 -7.32
C ALA A 176 1.77 21.77 -7.48
N ALA A 177 1.51 22.60 -8.51
CA ALA A 177 2.22 23.85 -8.71
C ALA A 177 2.04 24.85 -7.56
N ARG A 178 0.84 24.92 -6.96
CA ARG A 178 0.59 25.77 -5.78
C ARG A 178 1.34 25.26 -4.56
N ASP A 179 1.31 23.94 -4.31
CA ASP A 179 1.97 23.31 -3.16
C ASP A 179 3.51 23.48 -3.25
N ILE A 180 4.08 23.26 -4.43
CA ILE A 180 5.52 23.48 -4.69
C ILE A 180 5.90 24.94 -4.45
N ARG A 181 5.12 25.89 -4.98
CA ARG A 181 5.38 27.33 -4.77
C ARG A 181 5.30 27.71 -3.30
N LYS A 182 4.34 27.17 -2.57
CA LYS A 182 4.20 27.40 -1.12
C LYS A 182 5.44 26.91 -0.37
N LYS A 183 5.86 25.66 -0.59
CA LYS A 183 7.07 25.09 0.02
C LYS A 183 8.32 25.91 -0.30
N LYS A 184 8.47 26.35 -1.56
CA LYS A 184 9.59 27.19 -1.99
C LYS A 184 9.62 28.52 -1.25
N THR A 185 8.44 29.16 -1.06
CA THR A 185 8.31 30.43 -0.33
C THR A 185 8.63 30.25 1.16
N GLU A 186 8.12 29.17 1.76
CA GLU A 186 8.40 28.81 3.17
C GLU A 186 9.91 28.62 3.38
N TYR A 187 10.58 27.85 2.51
CA TYR A 187 12.02 27.62 2.60
C TYR A 187 12.82 28.95 2.52
N ILE A 188 12.50 29.81 1.55
CA ILE A 188 13.18 31.11 1.38
C ILE A 188 12.96 32.01 2.61
N SER A 189 11.75 32.04 3.16
CA SER A 189 11.43 32.81 4.38
C SER A 189 12.23 32.31 5.59
N ASP A 190 12.25 30.99 5.77
CA ASP A 190 12.95 30.35 6.88
C ASP A 190 14.49 30.53 6.77
N ALA A 191 15.03 30.44 5.56
CA ALA A 191 16.44 30.70 5.30
C ALA A 191 16.82 32.15 5.65
N ALA A 192 15.99 33.12 5.24
CA ALA A 192 16.20 34.53 5.58
C ALA A 192 16.13 34.79 7.10
N GLN A 193 15.21 34.08 7.80
CA GLN A 193 15.11 34.21 9.26
C GLN A 193 16.33 33.61 9.98
N ARG A 194 16.80 32.43 9.54
CA ARG A 194 17.99 31.77 10.09
C ARG A 194 19.26 32.64 9.90
N GLN A 195 19.44 33.23 8.74
CA GLN A 195 20.56 34.15 8.49
C GLN A 195 20.57 35.34 9.48
N ARG A 196 19.40 35.86 9.84
CA ARG A 196 19.29 36.98 10.81
C ARG A 196 19.74 36.57 12.22
N ILE A 197 19.56 35.28 12.59
CA ILE A 197 19.94 34.77 13.92
C ILE A 197 21.29 34.06 13.94
N GLY A 198 22.02 34.06 12.80
CA GLY A 198 23.35 33.45 12.70
C GLY A 198 23.38 31.94 12.75
N GLN A 199 22.27 31.26 12.45
CA GLN A 199 22.25 29.81 12.34
C GLN A 199 22.86 29.35 11.02
N ILE A 200 23.71 28.32 11.11
CA ILE A 200 24.31 27.65 9.91
C ILE A 200 23.26 26.80 9.25
N GLU A 201 23.21 26.81 7.92
CA GLU A 201 22.35 25.99 7.10
C GLU A 201 22.75 24.51 7.22
N ASP A 202 21.79 23.64 7.51
CA ASP A 202 22.01 22.19 7.56
C ASP A 202 21.97 21.60 6.14
N ALA A 203 22.87 20.65 5.85
CA ALA A 203 22.95 19.95 4.58
C ALA A 203 21.61 19.24 4.21
N SER A 204 20.86 18.78 5.21
CA SER A 204 19.53 18.19 4.99
C SER A 204 18.52 19.17 4.40
N GLN A 205 18.54 20.42 4.86
CA GLN A 205 17.65 21.49 4.39
C GLN A 205 18.00 21.92 2.96
N THR A 206 19.28 21.96 2.63
CA THR A 206 19.73 22.22 1.27
C THR A 206 19.27 21.11 0.32
N ALA A 207 19.35 19.86 0.74
CA ALA A 207 18.85 18.73 -0.04
C ALA A 207 17.32 18.80 -0.25
N GLU A 208 16.56 19.11 0.80
CA GLU A 208 15.09 19.29 0.71
C GLU A 208 14.70 20.40 -0.28
N PHE A 209 15.46 21.49 -0.31
CA PHE A 209 15.21 22.58 -1.26
C PHE A 209 15.54 22.18 -2.70
N GLN A 210 16.61 21.43 -2.91
CA GLN A 210 16.94 20.87 -4.22
C GLN A 210 15.86 19.93 -4.72
N ASP A 211 15.29 19.09 -3.84
CA ASP A 211 14.16 18.22 -4.18
C ASP A 211 12.93 19.03 -4.60
N VAL A 212 12.63 20.14 -3.94
CA VAL A 212 11.52 21.03 -4.33
C VAL A 212 11.76 21.66 -5.69
N LEU A 213 12.99 22.07 -6.02
CA LEU A 213 13.37 22.61 -7.33
C LEU A 213 13.28 21.52 -8.42
N GLN A 214 13.70 20.30 -8.12
CA GLN A 214 13.58 19.18 -9.03
C GLN A 214 12.10 18.84 -9.31
N GLN A 215 11.25 18.81 -8.28
CA GLN A 215 9.80 18.62 -8.45
C GLN A 215 9.17 19.71 -9.33
N GLU A 216 9.61 20.98 -9.20
CA GLU A 216 9.15 22.07 -10.07
C GLU A 216 9.57 21.85 -11.53
N ALA A 217 10.80 21.42 -11.76
CA ALA A 217 11.31 21.11 -13.09
C ALA A 217 10.56 19.94 -13.72
N ASP A 218 10.34 18.86 -12.96
CA ASP A 218 9.62 17.67 -13.42
C ASP A 218 8.15 18.00 -13.77
N LEU A 219 7.48 18.79 -12.92
CA LEU A 219 6.12 19.25 -13.22
C LEU A 219 6.07 20.10 -14.48
N THR A 220 7.07 20.98 -14.71
CA THR A 220 7.18 21.81 -15.90
C THR A 220 7.46 20.96 -17.14
N ALA A 221 8.20 19.88 -17.00
CA ALA A 221 8.43 18.89 -18.05
C ALA A 221 7.19 18.02 -18.38
N GLY A 222 6.09 18.19 -17.64
CA GLY A 222 4.83 17.47 -17.85
C GLY A 222 4.67 16.18 -17.03
N HIS A 223 5.57 15.92 -16.09
CA HIS A 223 5.44 14.78 -15.19
C HIS A 223 4.30 14.99 -14.17
N GLY A 224 3.61 13.90 -13.82
CA GLY A 224 2.57 13.91 -12.80
C GLY A 224 3.17 13.88 -11.39
N VAL A 225 2.52 14.56 -10.46
CA VAL A 225 2.88 14.50 -9.04
C VAL A 225 1.96 13.54 -8.32
N LEU A 226 2.54 12.64 -7.54
CA LEU A 226 1.84 11.68 -6.69
C LEU A 226 2.10 12.02 -5.22
N ARG A 227 1.05 11.99 -4.41
CA ARG A 227 1.18 11.89 -2.96
C ARG A 227 1.04 10.42 -2.60
N TYR A 228 1.95 9.89 -1.81
CA TYR A 228 1.89 8.48 -1.41
C TYR A 228 2.17 8.30 0.08
N THR A 229 1.60 7.23 0.62
CA THR A 229 1.79 6.82 2.03
C THR A 229 2.02 5.32 2.06
N GLY A 230 3.08 4.90 2.72
CA GLY A 230 3.39 3.48 2.94
C GLY A 230 2.91 3.04 4.31
N LEU A 231 2.15 1.96 4.37
CA LEU A 231 1.67 1.34 5.60
C LEU A 231 2.05 -0.13 5.62
N ILE A 232 2.41 -0.63 6.79
CA ILE A 232 2.72 -2.05 7.02
C ILE A 232 1.81 -2.53 8.15
N SER A 233 0.89 -3.43 7.83
CA SER A 233 0.12 -4.14 8.84
C SER A 233 0.84 -5.42 9.20
N VAL A 234 1.01 -5.68 10.49
CA VAL A 234 1.60 -6.90 11.04
C VAL A 234 0.55 -7.63 11.83
N SER A 235 0.48 -8.95 11.70
CA SER A 235 -0.52 -9.79 12.38
C SER A 235 0.15 -10.98 13.05
N ALA A 236 -0.31 -11.32 14.25
CA ALA A 236 0.15 -12.48 15.00
C ALA A 236 -0.96 -13.08 15.86
N ARG A 237 -0.78 -14.31 16.33
CA ARG A 237 -1.77 -15.03 17.12
C ARG A 237 -1.81 -14.59 18.59
N THR A 238 -0.68 -14.17 19.13
CA THR A 238 -0.54 -13.68 20.49
C THR A 238 -0.01 -12.24 20.50
N ALA A 239 -0.18 -11.55 21.61
CA ALA A 239 0.34 -10.19 21.78
C ALA A 239 1.87 -10.15 21.78
N ASP A 240 2.50 -11.15 22.41
CA ASP A 240 3.96 -11.24 22.51
C ASP A 240 4.59 -11.55 21.14
N ASP A 241 3.97 -12.43 20.34
CA ASP A 241 4.38 -12.69 18.97
C ASP A 241 4.22 -11.45 18.08
N LEU A 242 3.15 -10.65 18.31
CA LEU A 242 2.95 -9.41 17.60
C LEU A 242 4.07 -8.41 17.89
N ASP A 243 4.45 -8.24 19.15
CA ASP A 243 5.52 -7.31 19.53
C ASP A 243 6.86 -7.74 18.93
N ALA A 244 7.15 -9.04 18.95
CA ALA A 244 8.36 -9.58 18.30
C ALA A 244 8.34 -9.37 16.78
N ALA A 245 7.18 -9.57 16.14
CA ALA A 245 7.03 -9.37 14.71
C ALA A 245 7.14 -7.88 14.31
N VAL A 246 6.57 -6.97 15.10
CA VAL A 246 6.69 -5.52 14.89
C VAL A 246 8.17 -5.11 14.97
N ALA A 247 8.89 -5.53 16.01
CA ALA A 247 10.31 -5.22 16.16
C ALA A 247 11.15 -5.77 14.98
N ALA A 248 10.84 -6.96 14.49
CA ALA A 248 11.53 -7.54 13.35
C ALA A 248 11.26 -6.74 12.04
N ILE A 249 10.03 -6.26 11.83
CA ILE A 249 9.69 -5.42 10.67
C ILE A 249 10.33 -4.03 10.78
N GLU A 250 10.43 -3.44 11.96
CA GLU A 250 11.17 -2.19 12.17
C GLU A 250 12.65 -2.34 11.81
N GLN A 251 13.28 -3.45 12.21
CA GLN A 251 14.67 -3.75 11.81
C GLN A 251 14.80 -3.97 10.29
N ALA A 252 13.84 -4.65 9.68
CA ALA A 252 13.80 -4.84 8.22
C ALA A 252 13.63 -3.51 7.48
N ALA A 253 12.84 -2.58 8.02
CA ALA A 253 12.67 -1.24 7.46
C ALA A 253 13.96 -0.42 7.53
N ILE A 254 14.71 -0.51 8.65
CA ILE A 254 16.03 0.11 8.78
C ILE A 254 17.00 -0.42 7.71
N GLN A 255 16.99 -1.74 7.46
CA GLN A 255 17.82 -2.35 6.39
C GLN A 255 17.41 -1.84 4.99
N ALA A 256 16.15 -1.50 4.80
CA ALA A 256 15.62 -0.87 3.59
C ALA A 256 15.85 0.65 3.55
N SER A 257 16.57 1.23 4.53
CA SER A 257 16.78 2.67 4.72
C SER A 257 15.47 3.45 4.86
N CYS A 258 14.44 2.83 5.41
CA CYS A 258 13.16 3.44 5.75
C CYS A 258 13.05 3.66 7.26
N GLU A 259 12.41 4.76 7.66
CA GLU A 259 11.97 4.93 9.04
C GLU A 259 10.50 4.57 9.17
N THR A 260 10.15 3.89 10.25
CA THR A 260 8.77 3.50 10.53
C THR A 260 8.34 4.02 11.90
N ARG A 261 7.04 4.30 12.02
CA ARG A 261 6.41 4.65 13.29
C ARG A 261 5.17 3.80 13.50
N LEU A 262 5.06 3.22 14.69
CA LEU A 262 3.85 2.54 15.10
C LEU A 262 2.70 3.56 15.18
N LEU A 263 1.62 3.31 14.44
CA LEU A 263 0.42 4.12 14.58
C LEU A 263 -0.28 3.77 15.90
N VAL A 264 -0.82 4.80 16.57
CA VAL A 264 -1.48 4.64 17.87
C VAL A 264 -2.80 5.41 17.90
N GLY A 265 -3.77 4.96 18.72
CA GLY A 265 -5.04 5.63 18.97
C GLY A 265 -6.13 5.43 17.90
N GLN A 266 -5.82 4.88 16.72
CA GLN A 266 -6.75 4.65 15.59
C GLN A 266 -6.48 3.32 14.91
N GLN A 267 -6.39 2.24 15.68
CA GLN A 267 -5.92 0.95 15.18
C GLN A 267 -6.86 0.32 14.14
N ALA A 268 -8.17 0.39 14.36
CA ALA A 268 -9.15 -0.15 13.42
C ALA A 268 -9.12 0.58 12.07
N GLN A 269 -8.98 1.91 12.09
CA GLN A 269 -8.86 2.73 10.89
C GLN A 269 -7.54 2.46 10.16
N ALA A 270 -6.42 2.45 10.90
CA ALA A 270 -5.10 2.16 10.38
C ALA A 270 -5.03 0.76 9.75
N PHE A 271 -5.57 -0.25 10.42
CA PHE A 271 -5.65 -1.62 9.90
C PHE A 271 -6.47 -1.70 8.62
N THR A 272 -7.62 -1.02 8.57
CA THR A 272 -8.46 -0.97 7.37
C THR A 272 -7.71 -0.38 6.18
N ALA A 273 -6.89 0.65 6.39
CA ALA A 273 -6.08 1.26 5.33
C ALA A 273 -4.87 0.40 4.92
N ALA A 274 -4.25 -0.29 5.87
CA ALA A 274 -3.01 -1.04 5.67
C ALA A 274 -3.21 -2.47 5.19
N ALA A 275 -4.26 -3.16 5.67
CA ALA A 275 -4.45 -4.59 5.42
C ALA A 275 -5.53 -4.89 4.37
N LEU A 276 -6.45 -3.97 4.14
CA LEU A 276 -7.59 -4.20 3.25
C LEU A 276 -7.42 -3.45 1.92
N PRO A 277 -7.76 -4.06 0.78
CA PRO A 277 -7.60 -3.44 -0.54
C PRO A 277 -8.74 -2.44 -0.83
N LEU A 278 -8.98 -1.48 0.07
CA LEU A 278 -10.10 -0.55 0.00
C LEU A 278 -9.71 0.89 -0.36
N CYS A 279 -8.44 1.17 -0.62
CA CYS A 279 -7.91 2.52 -0.90
C CYS A 279 -8.38 3.58 0.14
N ARG A 280 -8.43 3.22 1.41
CA ARG A 280 -8.77 4.14 2.50
C ARG A 280 -7.52 4.87 2.97
N LEU A 281 -7.63 6.19 3.11
CA LEU A 281 -6.61 7.00 3.78
C LEU A 281 -6.85 7.00 5.30
N VAL A 282 -5.77 7.05 6.07
CA VAL A 282 -5.77 7.20 7.53
C VAL A 282 -5.78 8.66 7.89
#